data_e45bc249968fe9939cbe7444224e25c7
#
_entry.id   e45bc249968fe9939cbe7444224e25c7
#
_cell.length_a   1.000
_cell.length_b   1.000
_cell.length_c   1.000
_cell.angle_alpha   90.00
_cell.angle_beta   90.00
_cell.angle_gamma   90.00
#
_symmetry.space_group_name_H-M   'P 1'
#
loop_
_entity.id
_entity.type
_entity.pdbx_description
1 polymer ?
#
loop_
_entity_poly.entity_id
_entity_poly.type
_entity_poly.pdbx_seq_one_letter_code
_entity_poly.pdbx_strand_id
1 'polypeptide(L)'
;PNRLAWQFNYSRQQLRRLPHLEQIHEFVKRANEYGSITRQEVVSMIPAFFLAIEPHHVCLDMCAAPGSKTFQLLEMLHGSLGDNTAIPTGFVIANDVDMKRCNLLTHQTKRVNSPGLLVTNHEAQNFPVIQSPGGRTFPFDCILTDVPCSGDGTMRKAPDIWPRWTVGNGNGLHPLQLKIALRAA
;
A
#
# COMPACT_ATOMS: atom_id res chain seq x y z
N PRO A 1 15.71 -2.65 -25.35
CA PRO A 1 15.45 -3.12 -23.99
C PRO A 1 14.64 -2.05 -23.28
N ASN A 2 13.41 -2.41 -22.87
CA ASN A 2 12.55 -1.52 -22.09
C ASN A 2 13.23 -1.30 -20.73
N ARG A 3 13.66 -0.06 -20.48
CA ARG A 3 14.19 0.33 -19.17
C ARG A 3 13.01 0.49 -18.22
N LEU A 4 12.87 -0.41 -17.27
CA LEU A 4 11.77 -0.41 -16.30
C LEU A 4 12.06 0.48 -15.09
N ALA A 5 13.32 0.89 -14.88
CA ALA A 5 13.70 1.66 -13.70
C ALA A 5 14.90 2.58 -13.99
N TRP A 6 14.96 3.68 -13.23
CA TRP A 6 16.07 4.61 -13.18
C TRP A 6 16.52 4.78 -11.74
N GLN A 7 17.83 4.78 -11.50
CA GLN A 7 18.40 4.99 -10.18
C GLN A 7 19.21 6.28 -10.15
N PHE A 8 18.99 7.09 -9.11
CA PHE A 8 19.75 8.30 -8.82
C PHE A 8 20.39 8.19 -7.43
N ASN A 9 21.71 8.34 -7.35
CA ASN A 9 22.47 8.25 -6.11
C ASN A 9 22.68 9.63 -5.48
N TYR A 10 21.60 10.35 -5.24
CA TYR A 10 21.64 11.65 -4.58
C TYR A 10 20.92 11.60 -3.24
N SER A 11 21.54 12.18 -2.20
CA SER A 11 20.91 12.39 -0.92
C SER A 11 19.79 13.43 -1.01
N ARG A 12 18.83 13.38 -0.06
CA ARG A 12 17.77 14.40 0.05
C ARG A 12 18.34 15.83 0.13
N GLN A 13 19.49 16.00 0.77
CA GLN A 13 20.16 17.29 0.90
C GLN A 13 20.72 17.79 -0.44
N GLN A 14 21.33 16.90 -1.22
CA GLN A 14 21.84 17.22 -2.56
C GLN A 14 20.70 17.58 -3.52
N LEU A 15 19.59 16.84 -3.50
CA LEU A 15 18.40 17.13 -4.32
C LEU A 15 17.82 18.53 -4.06
N ARG A 16 17.98 19.07 -2.85
CA ARG A 16 17.48 20.42 -2.49
C ARG A 16 18.46 21.55 -2.72
N ARG A 17 19.77 21.26 -2.77
CA ARG A 17 20.82 22.29 -2.81
C ARG A 17 21.46 22.47 -4.17
N LEU A 18 21.39 21.47 -5.04
CA LEU A 18 21.98 21.54 -6.37
C LEU A 18 20.94 22.07 -7.36
N PRO A 19 21.18 23.23 -8.03
CA PRO A 19 20.17 23.88 -8.87
C PRO A 19 19.61 22.99 -9.98
N HIS A 20 20.44 22.13 -10.58
CA HIS A 20 20.01 21.19 -11.62
C HIS A 20 19.16 20.03 -11.09
N LEU A 21 19.25 19.69 -9.79
CA LEU A 21 18.46 18.65 -9.13
C LEU A 21 17.20 19.23 -8.47
N GLU A 22 17.20 20.50 -8.12
CA GLU A 22 16.06 21.20 -7.54
C GLU A 22 14.83 21.15 -8.46
N GLN A 23 15.03 21.34 -9.75
CA GLN A 23 13.95 21.24 -10.74
C GLN A 23 13.31 19.84 -10.77
N ILE A 24 14.13 18.78 -10.69
CA ILE A 24 13.64 17.39 -10.60
C ILE A 24 12.89 17.20 -9.28
N HIS A 25 13.40 17.73 -8.18
CA HIS A 25 12.77 17.64 -6.88
C HIS A 25 11.39 18.31 -6.87
N GLU A 26 11.28 19.51 -7.42
CA GLU A 26 10.01 20.23 -7.54
C GLU A 26 9.05 19.54 -8.51
N PHE A 27 9.53 19.01 -9.62
CA PHE A 27 8.72 18.20 -10.53
C PHE A 27 8.12 16.97 -9.80
N VAL A 28 8.94 16.22 -9.07
CA VAL A 28 8.49 15.04 -8.31
C VAL A 28 7.45 15.42 -7.25
N LYS A 29 7.62 16.57 -6.59
CA LYS A 29 6.63 17.06 -5.61
C LYS A 29 5.29 17.36 -6.27
N ARG A 30 5.29 18.16 -7.33
CA ARG A 30 4.08 18.54 -8.08
C ARG A 30 3.37 17.31 -8.67
N ALA A 31 4.12 16.43 -9.32
CA ALA A 31 3.56 15.21 -9.89
C ALA A 31 2.93 14.30 -8.83
N ASN A 32 3.52 14.25 -7.61
CA ASN A 32 2.93 13.54 -6.48
C ASN A 32 1.66 14.23 -5.94
N GLU A 33 1.60 15.56 -5.93
CA GLU A 33 0.41 16.32 -5.53
C GLU A 33 -0.76 16.11 -6.49
N TYR A 34 -0.49 16.06 -7.79
CA TYR A 34 -1.50 15.78 -8.81
C TYR A 34 -1.88 14.31 -8.95
N GLY A 35 -1.22 13.40 -8.22
CA GLY A 35 -1.49 11.97 -8.31
C GLY A 35 -0.86 11.27 -9.53
N SER A 36 -0.08 11.98 -10.35
CA SER A 36 0.59 11.41 -11.52
C SER A 36 1.72 10.45 -11.18
N ILE A 37 2.29 10.58 -9.99
CA ILE A 37 3.29 9.65 -9.43
C ILE A 37 3.05 9.45 -7.94
N THR A 38 3.53 8.32 -7.43
CA THR A 38 3.51 8.01 -6.00
C THR A 38 4.93 7.75 -5.50
N ARG A 39 5.23 8.23 -4.31
CA ARG A 39 6.50 7.97 -3.65
C ARG A 39 6.33 6.81 -2.66
N GLN A 40 7.04 5.74 -2.93
CA GLN A 40 7.03 4.54 -2.09
C GLN A 40 8.47 4.05 -1.89
N GLU A 41 8.74 3.42 -0.77
CA GLU A 41 10.03 2.77 -0.55
C GLU A 41 10.10 1.47 -1.33
N VAL A 42 11.27 1.18 -1.92
CA VAL A 42 11.47 -0.02 -2.78
C VAL A 42 11.08 -1.31 -2.05
N VAL A 43 11.51 -1.48 -0.78
CA VAL A 43 11.16 -2.67 0.01
C VAL A 43 9.66 -2.80 0.21
N SER A 44 8.95 -1.68 0.37
CA SER A 44 7.48 -1.66 0.52
C SER A 44 6.74 -2.05 -0.76
N MET A 45 7.39 -1.97 -1.93
CA MET A 45 6.77 -2.35 -3.20
C MET A 45 6.75 -3.87 -3.42
N ILE A 46 7.70 -4.61 -2.81
CA ILE A 46 7.94 -6.03 -3.08
C ILE A 46 6.70 -6.90 -2.82
N PRO A 47 5.97 -6.78 -1.69
CA PRO A 47 4.85 -7.68 -1.39
C PRO A 47 3.74 -7.66 -2.45
N ALA A 48 3.40 -6.50 -3.00
CA ALA A 48 2.35 -6.38 -4.00
C ALA A 48 2.69 -7.11 -5.31
N PHE A 49 3.98 -7.17 -5.70
CA PHE A 49 4.38 -7.87 -6.92
C PHE A 49 4.13 -9.38 -6.87
N PHE A 50 4.15 -9.99 -5.69
CA PHE A 50 3.88 -11.42 -5.55
C PHE A 50 2.40 -11.79 -5.73
N LEU A 51 1.50 -10.81 -5.74
CA LEU A 51 0.06 -11.06 -5.92
C LEU A 51 -0.35 -11.26 -7.39
N ALA A 52 0.53 -10.96 -8.35
CA ALA A 52 0.26 -11.10 -9.78
C ALA A 52 -1.11 -10.56 -10.20
N ILE A 53 -1.40 -9.32 -9.81
CA ILE A 53 -2.72 -8.72 -9.94
C ILE A 53 -3.10 -8.54 -11.40
N GLU A 54 -4.34 -8.94 -11.72
CA GLU A 54 -4.99 -8.76 -13.01
C GLU A 54 -6.17 -7.79 -12.94
N PRO A 55 -6.60 -7.15 -14.06
CA PRO A 55 -7.62 -6.09 -14.06
C PRO A 55 -8.99 -6.48 -13.51
N HIS A 56 -9.29 -7.76 -13.43
CA HIS A 56 -10.57 -8.27 -12.93
C HIS A 56 -10.51 -8.72 -11.47
N HIS A 57 -9.33 -8.73 -10.84
CA HIS A 57 -9.14 -9.22 -9.48
C HIS A 57 -9.81 -8.32 -8.45
N VAL A 58 -10.43 -8.94 -7.47
CA VAL A 58 -10.89 -8.30 -6.25
C VAL A 58 -9.83 -8.49 -5.17
N CYS A 59 -9.25 -7.37 -4.75
CA CYS A 59 -8.13 -7.36 -3.81
C CYS A 59 -8.58 -6.86 -2.44
N LEU A 60 -8.07 -7.47 -1.36
CA LEU A 60 -8.24 -6.99 0.00
C LEU A 60 -6.85 -6.61 0.57
N ASP A 61 -6.69 -5.36 1.00
CA ASP A 61 -5.56 -4.90 1.80
C ASP A 61 -6.01 -4.79 3.26
N MET A 62 -5.60 -5.73 4.09
CA MET A 62 -6.18 -5.90 5.44
C MET A 62 -5.68 -4.89 6.47
N CYS A 63 -4.49 -4.29 6.26
CA CYS A 63 -3.86 -3.32 7.15
C CYS A 63 -3.29 -2.14 6.32
N ALA A 64 -4.18 -1.48 5.58
CA ALA A 64 -3.86 -0.68 4.42
C ALA A 64 -3.13 0.64 4.70
N ALA A 65 -3.45 1.30 5.82
CA ALA A 65 -2.97 2.66 6.04
C ALA A 65 -1.43 2.73 6.28
N PRO A 66 -0.76 3.71 5.70
CA PRO A 66 -1.27 4.96 5.11
C PRO A 66 -1.66 4.88 3.63
N GLY A 67 -1.63 3.71 2.97
CA GLY A 67 -2.16 3.51 1.62
C GLY A 67 -1.12 3.32 0.52
N SER A 68 0.16 3.24 0.82
CA SER A 68 1.20 3.10 -0.22
C SER A 68 1.07 1.80 -1.02
N LYS A 69 0.78 0.68 -0.35
CA LYS A 69 0.57 -0.61 -1.00
C LYS A 69 -0.80 -0.68 -1.67
N THR A 70 -1.85 -0.16 -1.02
CA THR A 70 -3.19 0.00 -1.62
C THR A 70 -3.12 0.74 -2.95
N PHE A 71 -2.37 1.83 -2.99
CA PHE A 71 -2.15 2.61 -4.21
C PHE A 71 -1.49 1.77 -5.30
N GLN A 72 -0.48 0.99 -4.93
CA GLN A 72 0.21 0.09 -5.85
C GLN A 72 -0.72 -1.00 -6.40
N LEU A 73 -1.62 -1.55 -5.57
CA LEU A 73 -2.63 -2.52 -6.03
C LEU A 73 -3.56 -1.88 -7.08
N LEU A 74 -4.01 -0.64 -6.86
CA LEU A 74 -4.80 0.11 -7.83
C LEU A 74 -4.04 0.35 -9.14
N GLU A 75 -2.78 0.77 -9.06
CA GLU A 75 -1.94 0.97 -10.25
C GLU A 75 -1.77 -0.34 -11.04
N MET A 76 -1.59 -1.47 -10.36
CA MET A 76 -1.46 -2.77 -11.01
C MET A 76 -2.75 -3.20 -11.70
N LEU A 77 -3.93 -2.97 -11.09
CA LEU A 77 -5.24 -3.22 -11.72
C LEU A 77 -5.39 -2.41 -13.02
N HIS A 78 -5.02 -1.14 -13.01
CA HIS A 78 -5.11 -0.27 -14.18
C HIS A 78 -4.01 -0.53 -15.21
N GLY A 79 -2.78 -0.79 -14.76
CA GLY A 79 -1.60 -0.92 -15.63
C GLY A 79 -1.63 -2.13 -16.55
N SER A 80 -2.36 -3.17 -16.18
CA SER A 80 -2.46 -4.41 -16.96
C SER A 80 -3.42 -4.32 -18.16
N LEU A 81 -4.20 -3.23 -18.28
CA LEU A 81 -5.21 -3.08 -19.34
C LEU A 81 -4.64 -2.74 -20.73
N GLY A 82 -3.39 -2.26 -20.80
CA GLY A 82 -2.78 -1.85 -22.08
C GLY A 82 -3.41 -0.63 -22.76
N ASP A 83 -4.63 -0.26 -22.36
CA ASP A 83 -5.38 0.93 -22.80
C ASP A 83 -5.66 1.81 -21.59
N ASN A 84 -5.13 3.03 -21.60
CA ASN A 84 -5.27 4.00 -20.51
C ASN A 84 -6.72 4.52 -20.32
N THR A 85 -7.64 4.19 -21.23
CA THR A 85 -9.05 4.59 -21.14
C THR A 85 -9.94 3.50 -20.55
N ALA A 86 -9.46 2.27 -20.48
CA ALA A 86 -10.21 1.15 -19.93
C ALA A 86 -10.26 1.23 -18.39
N ILE A 87 -11.44 0.96 -17.84
CA ILE A 87 -11.67 0.86 -16.41
C ILE A 87 -11.58 -0.61 -16.00
N PRO A 88 -10.77 -0.98 -14.99
CA PRO A 88 -10.74 -2.36 -14.52
C PRO A 88 -12.10 -2.77 -13.95
N THR A 89 -12.45 -4.03 -14.12
CA THR A 89 -13.66 -4.60 -13.52
C THR A 89 -13.43 -5.03 -12.07
N GLY A 90 -12.17 -5.24 -11.70
CA GLY A 90 -11.74 -5.49 -10.34
C GLY A 90 -11.66 -4.22 -9.50
N PHE A 91 -11.47 -4.40 -8.20
CA PHE A 91 -11.35 -3.29 -7.25
C PHE A 91 -10.56 -3.69 -6.01
N VAL A 92 -10.21 -2.70 -5.18
CA VAL A 92 -9.48 -2.89 -3.92
C VAL A 92 -10.38 -2.50 -2.76
N ILE A 93 -10.51 -3.40 -1.78
CA ILE A 93 -10.99 -3.06 -0.44
C ILE A 93 -9.77 -2.82 0.43
N ALA A 94 -9.66 -1.61 0.98
CA ALA A 94 -8.57 -1.18 1.85
C ALA A 94 -9.08 -1.00 3.27
N ASN A 95 -8.64 -1.86 4.17
CA ASN A 95 -9.08 -1.89 5.55
C ASN A 95 -7.98 -1.40 6.50
N ASP A 96 -8.37 -0.67 7.54
CA ASP A 96 -7.49 -0.42 8.69
C ASP A 96 -8.32 -0.32 9.97
N VAL A 97 -7.74 -0.71 11.10
CA VAL A 97 -8.41 -0.70 12.40
C VAL A 97 -8.57 0.73 12.96
N ASP A 98 -7.66 1.63 12.63
CA ASP A 98 -7.64 3.00 13.15
C ASP A 98 -8.39 3.94 12.20
N MET A 99 -9.48 4.53 12.67
CA MET A 99 -10.31 5.47 11.91
C MET A 99 -9.50 6.70 11.42
N LYS A 100 -8.55 7.20 12.22
CA LYS A 100 -7.71 8.34 11.81
C LYS A 100 -6.78 7.95 10.67
N ARG A 101 -6.27 6.72 10.72
CA ARG A 101 -5.46 6.16 9.62
C ARG A 101 -6.31 5.89 8.39
N CYS A 102 -7.57 5.45 8.53
CA CYS A 102 -8.51 5.34 7.40
C CYS A 102 -8.76 6.70 6.73
N ASN A 103 -8.91 7.77 7.52
CA ASN A 103 -9.04 9.13 6.97
C ASN A 103 -7.78 9.56 6.22
N LEU A 104 -6.59 9.24 6.75
CA LEU A 104 -5.32 9.49 6.07
C LEU A 104 -5.21 8.69 4.76
N LEU A 105 -5.56 7.41 4.79
CA LEU A 105 -5.63 6.53 3.63
C LEU A 105 -6.52 7.13 2.53
N THR A 106 -7.75 7.51 2.89
CA THR A 106 -8.70 8.15 1.97
C THR A 106 -8.12 9.44 1.38
N HIS A 107 -7.51 10.28 2.22
CA HIS A 107 -6.88 11.52 1.75
C HIS A 107 -5.71 11.24 0.79
N GLN A 108 -4.87 10.25 1.07
CA GLN A 108 -3.75 9.88 0.22
C GLN A 108 -4.19 9.27 -1.11
N THR A 109 -5.21 8.42 -1.10
CA THR A 109 -5.71 7.72 -2.29
C THR A 109 -6.63 8.57 -3.16
N LYS A 110 -7.26 9.62 -2.60
CA LYS A 110 -8.11 10.56 -3.35
C LYS A 110 -7.43 11.14 -4.60
N ARG A 111 -6.11 11.29 -4.58
CA ARG A 111 -5.34 11.81 -5.72
C ARG A 111 -5.40 10.91 -6.96
N VAL A 112 -5.59 9.61 -6.78
CA VAL A 112 -5.72 8.64 -7.90
C VAL A 112 -7.08 8.73 -8.55
N ASN A 113 -8.09 9.13 -7.77
CA ASN A 113 -9.48 9.25 -8.20
C ASN A 113 -10.00 7.98 -8.91
N SER A 114 -9.57 6.80 -8.44
CA SER A 114 -10.04 5.52 -8.99
C SER A 114 -11.40 5.16 -8.41
N PRO A 115 -12.39 4.79 -9.23
CA PRO A 115 -13.68 4.28 -8.74
C PRO A 115 -13.54 2.87 -8.10
N GLY A 116 -12.43 2.18 -8.35
CA GLY A 116 -12.15 0.84 -7.86
C GLY A 116 -11.58 0.78 -6.46
N LEU A 117 -11.90 1.72 -5.56
CA LEU A 117 -11.43 1.72 -4.17
C LEU A 117 -12.59 1.84 -3.19
N LEU A 118 -12.62 0.91 -2.22
CA LEU A 118 -13.48 0.97 -1.06
C LEU A 118 -12.63 0.97 0.22
N VAL A 119 -12.84 1.93 1.10
CA VAL A 119 -12.15 1.99 2.41
C VAL A 119 -13.08 1.50 3.51
N THR A 120 -12.58 0.58 4.34
CA THR A 120 -13.32 0.01 5.48
C THR A 120 -12.53 0.18 6.78
N ASN A 121 -13.25 0.18 7.90
CA ASN A 121 -12.66 0.31 9.23
C ASN A 121 -13.06 -0.86 10.11
N HIS A 122 -12.25 -1.91 10.12
CA HIS A 122 -12.44 -3.12 10.93
C HIS A 122 -11.12 -3.62 11.48
N GLU A 123 -11.17 -4.33 12.59
CA GLU A 123 -10.05 -5.15 13.05
C GLU A 123 -9.78 -6.26 12.02
N ALA A 124 -8.56 -6.35 11.51
CA ALA A 124 -8.21 -7.27 10.43
C ALA A 124 -8.46 -8.75 10.81
N GLN A 125 -8.17 -9.14 12.06
CA GLN A 125 -8.43 -10.50 12.56
C GLN A 125 -9.92 -10.85 12.66
N ASN A 126 -10.79 -9.83 12.67
CA ASN A 126 -12.26 -9.94 12.74
C ASN A 126 -12.93 -9.38 11.48
N PHE A 127 -12.18 -9.25 10.38
CA PHE A 127 -12.73 -8.71 9.14
C PHE A 127 -13.98 -9.51 8.73
N PRO A 128 -15.12 -8.84 8.43
CA PRO A 128 -16.38 -9.52 8.19
C PRO A 128 -16.33 -10.41 6.93
N VAL A 129 -17.13 -11.46 6.93
CA VAL A 129 -17.42 -12.21 5.70
C VAL A 129 -18.36 -11.36 4.85
N ILE A 130 -17.88 -10.96 3.69
CA ILE A 130 -18.70 -10.21 2.74
C ILE A 130 -19.56 -11.21 1.96
N GLN A 131 -20.83 -10.90 1.83
CA GLN A 131 -21.78 -11.71 1.05
C GLN A 131 -22.23 -10.92 -0.19
N SER A 132 -22.28 -11.62 -1.31
CA SER A 132 -22.89 -11.10 -2.52
C SER A 132 -24.43 -11.08 -2.39
N PRO A 133 -25.13 -10.27 -3.21
CA PRO A 133 -26.58 -10.39 -3.35
C PRO A 133 -26.94 -11.84 -3.72
N GLY A 134 -27.66 -12.53 -2.84
CA GLY A 134 -27.95 -13.97 -2.99
C GLY A 134 -27.26 -14.86 -1.94
N GLY A 135 -26.52 -14.27 -0.97
CA GLY A 135 -26.02 -14.96 0.22
C GLY A 135 -24.76 -15.81 0.02
N ARG A 136 -24.14 -15.76 -1.16
CA ARG A 136 -22.84 -16.43 -1.37
C ARG A 136 -21.71 -15.59 -0.79
N THR A 137 -20.73 -16.24 -0.17
CA THR A 137 -19.48 -15.58 0.24
C THR A 137 -18.84 -14.92 -0.96
N PHE A 138 -18.50 -13.66 -0.80
CA PHE A 138 -17.80 -12.88 -1.82
C PHE A 138 -16.31 -13.26 -1.77
N PRO A 139 -15.73 -13.84 -2.83
CA PRO A 139 -14.34 -14.24 -2.84
C PRO A 139 -13.43 -13.04 -3.08
N PHE A 140 -12.23 -13.10 -2.51
CA PHE A 140 -11.10 -12.26 -2.88
C PHE A 140 -10.13 -13.07 -3.73
N ASP A 141 -9.65 -12.49 -4.83
CA ASP A 141 -8.63 -13.11 -5.66
C ASP A 141 -7.24 -12.92 -5.06
N CYS A 142 -7.02 -11.78 -4.40
CA CYS A 142 -5.75 -11.44 -3.78
C CYS A 142 -5.97 -10.80 -2.40
N ILE A 143 -5.22 -11.26 -1.40
CA ILE A 143 -5.24 -10.65 -0.06
C ILE A 143 -3.82 -10.23 0.33
N LEU A 144 -3.66 -8.95 0.66
CA LEU A 144 -2.43 -8.38 1.18
C LEU A 144 -2.54 -8.20 2.70
N THR A 145 -1.58 -8.77 3.43
CA THR A 145 -1.51 -8.69 4.89
C THR A 145 -0.21 -8.02 5.35
N ASP A 146 -0.10 -6.70 5.19
CA ASP A 146 1.01 -5.90 5.74
C ASP A 146 0.72 -5.61 7.23
N VAL A 147 0.87 -6.65 8.03
CA VAL A 147 0.44 -6.69 9.43
C VAL A 147 1.27 -5.79 10.34
N PRO A 148 0.75 -5.36 11.52
CA PRO A 148 1.54 -4.69 12.54
C PRO A 148 2.80 -5.48 12.88
N CYS A 149 3.94 -4.79 12.96
CA CYS A 149 5.23 -5.39 13.27
C CYS A 149 5.99 -4.57 14.33
N SER A 150 7.11 -5.11 14.84
CA SER A 150 7.95 -4.47 15.86
C SER A 150 8.76 -3.28 15.34
N GLY A 151 8.78 -3.04 14.03
CA GLY A 151 9.48 -1.92 13.43
C GLY A 151 10.99 -2.12 13.23
N ASP A 152 11.53 -3.30 13.52
CA ASP A 152 12.95 -3.63 13.36
C ASP A 152 13.46 -3.41 11.93
N GLY A 153 12.65 -3.69 10.91
CA GLY A 153 12.96 -3.40 9.50
C GLY A 153 13.06 -1.90 9.18
N THR A 154 12.62 -1.01 10.07
CA THR A 154 12.62 0.44 9.84
C THR A 154 13.66 1.21 10.65
N MET A 155 14.51 0.54 11.41
CA MET A 155 15.53 1.17 12.31
C MET A 155 16.46 2.15 11.56
N ARG A 156 16.77 1.88 10.29
CA ARG A 156 17.57 2.81 9.47
C ARG A 156 16.89 4.17 9.26
N LYS A 157 15.56 4.21 9.21
CA LYS A 157 14.77 5.43 9.02
C LYS A 157 14.38 6.07 10.35
N ALA A 158 14.17 5.27 11.37
CA ALA A 158 13.77 5.65 12.71
C ALA A 158 14.79 5.09 13.72
N PRO A 159 16.00 5.73 13.84
CA PRO A 159 17.07 5.25 14.72
C PRO A 159 16.68 5.20 16.19
N ASP A 160 15.67 5.96 16.59
CA ASP A 160 15.10 5.97 17.93
C ASP A 160 14.42 4.64 18.34
N ILE A 161 14.11 3.78 17.39
CA ILE A 161 13.63 2.43 17.67
C ILE A 161 14.73 1.55 18.22
N TRP A 162 15.98 1.71 17.74
CA TRP A 162 17.12 0.87 18.09
C TRP A 162 17.32 0.68 19.60
N PRO A 163 17.40 1.75 20.42
CA PRO A 163 17.64 1.59 21.86
C PRO A 163 16.42 1.05 22.64
N ARG A 164 15.23 1.06 22.04
CA ARG A 164 13.98 0.67 22.70
C ARG A 164 13.45 -0.69 22.24
N TRP A 165 13.99 -1.21 21.14
CA TRP A 165 13.53 -2.48 20.59
C TRP A 165 13.99 -3.66 21.43
N THR A 166 13.09 -4.60 21.66
CA THR A 166 13.37 -5.86 22.35
C THR A 166 12.75 -7.03 21.61
N VAL A 167 13.23 -8.23 21.83
CA VAL A 167 12.62 -9.47 21.30
C VAL A 167 11.15 -9.60 21.72
N GLY A 168 10.81 -9.11 22.93
CA GLY A 168 9.43 -9.07 23.42
C GLY A 168 8.50 -8.23 22.55
N ASN A 169 8.99 -7.17 21.89
CA ASN A 169 8.20 -6.37 20.95
C ASN A 169 7.73 -7.21 19.75
N GLY A 170 8.61 -8.06 19.21
CA GLY A 170 8.26 -8.95 18.10
C GLY A 170 7.34 -10.10 18.55
N ASN A 171 7.76 -10.82 19.60
CA ASN A 171 7.01 -11.97 20.11
C ASN A 171 5.59 -11.58 20.57
N GLY A 172 5.41 -10.39 21.15
CA GLY A 172 4.13 -9.90 21.62
C GLY A 172 3.11 -9.67 20.49
N LEU A 173 3.58 -9.43 19.26
CA LEU A 173 2.72 -9.22 18.08
C LEU A 173 2.34 -10.53 17.36
N HIS A 174 3.11 -11.60 17.57
CA HIS A 174 2.89 -12.88 16.87
C HIS A 174 1.45 -13.42 16.98
N PRO A 175 0.78 -13.42 18.15
CA PRO A 175 -0.59 -13.90 18.25
C PRO A 175 -1.58 -13.11 17.39
N LEU A 176 -1.40 -11.79 17.28
CA LEU A 176 -2.23 -10.95 16.43
C LEU A 176 -1.94 -11.23 14.94
N GLN A 177 -0.67 -11.30 14.56
CA GLN A 177 -0.26 -11.60 13.19
C GLN A 177 -0.82 -12.95 12.73
N LEU A 178 -0.74 -13.97 13.58
CA LEU A 178 -1.31 -15.29 13.30
C LEU A 178 -2.84 -15.24 13.08
N LYS A 179 -3.57 -14.52 13.95
CA LYS A 179 -5.02 -14.35 13.80
C LYS A 179 -5.38 -13.65 12.48
N ILE A 180 -4.63 -12.62 12.10
CA ILE A 180 -4.85 -11.92 10.82
C ILE A 180 -4.56 -12.87 9.66
N ALA A 181 -3.46 -13.61 9.70
CA ALA A 181 -3.12 -14.57 8.64
C ALA A 181 -4.19 -15.68 8.49
N LEU A 182 -4.66 -16.22 9.60
CA LEU A 182 -5.75 -17.22 9.59
C LEU A 182 -7.08 -16.64 9.09
N ARG A 183 -7.32 -15.36 9.30
CA ARG A 183 -8.53 -14.71 8.78
C ARG A 183 -8.42 -14.42 7.28
N ALA A 184 -7.20 -14.23 6.76
CA ALA A 184 -6.93 -14.02 5.34
C ALA A 184 -7.00 -15.31 4.51
N ALA A 185 -6.66 -16.46 5.12
CA ALA A 185 -6.71 -17.77 4.48
C ALA A 185 -8.13 -18.33 4.39
#